data_2418d270a6e3be9b447efd4d7ef60d4c
#
_entry.id   2418d270a6e3be9b447efd4d7ef60d4c
#
_cell.length_a   1.000
_cell.length_b   1.000
_cell.length_c   1.000
_cell.angle_alpha   90.00
_cell.angle_beta   90.00
_cell.angle_gamma   90.00
#
_symmetry.space_group_name_H-M   'P 1'
#
loop_
_entity.id
_entity.type
_entity.pdbx_description
1 polymer ?
#
loop_
_entity_poly.entity_id
_entity_poly.type
_entity_poly.pdbx_seq_one_letter_code
_entity_poly.pdbx_strand_id
1 'polypeptide(L)'
;MSITATPINEQIVLVTGGARGLGKAVTEAFLREGAKVVINYFSSAEEAEAIVEKHPGQAVAIQADVRDRAQIDALFAQAREAFGAPVTTVVSNALIDFSFDGDARPKAEDIAYERFESQFAGAVQGTLNVTQAALPGFDEFGSGRIITIGTNLFQYPVVPYHDYTAAKAALLSLTRTLASDLGPRGVTVNMLSGGLLRTTDASAATPDEVFDLIASGTPLQSVTTPEEFADAILFFASPWARSVTGQNLVVDGGLVKD
;
A
#
# COMPACT_ATOMS: atom_id res chain seq x y z
N MET A 1 3.99 2.47 27.53
CA MET A 1 2.60 2.02 27.27
C MET A 1 2.67 0.74 26.47
N SER A 2 1.79 -0.24 26.71
CA SER A 2 1.71 -1.42 25.85
C SER A 2 0.89 -1.06 24.61
N ILE A 3 1.40 -1.33 23.40
CA ILE A 3 0.66 -1.11 22.17
C ILE A 3 -0.53 -2.09 22.16
N THR A 4 -1.73 -1.57 21.93
CA THR A 4 -2.94 -2.39 21.89
C THR A 4 -2.85 -3.39 20.74
N ALA A 5 -3.02 -4.66 21.05
CA ALA A 5 -2.97 -5.75 20.07
C ALA A 5 -4.37 -6.00 19.50
N THR A 6 -4.83 -5.14 18.59
CA THR A 6 -6.17 -5.21 18.00
C THR A 6 -6.23 -6.33 16.95
N PRO A 7 -7.12 -7.33 17.09
CA PRO A 7 -7.34 -8.35 16.07
C PRO A 7 -7.79 -7.73 14.74
N ILE A 8 -7.49 -8.38 13.62
CA ILE A 8 -7.81 -7.86 12.29
C ILE A 8 -9.32 -7.65 12.12
N ASN A 9 -10.13 -8.56 12.59
CA ASN A 9 -11.60 -8.48 12.52
C ASN A 9 -12.24 -7.36 13.36
N GLU A 10 -11.48 -6.67 14.19
CA GLU A 10 -11.91 -5.49 14.95
C GLU A 10 -11.41 -4.18 14.34
N GLN A 11 -10.65 -4.25 13.24
CA GLN A 11 -10.06 -3.08 12.60
C GLN A 11 -11.00 -2.47 11.55
N ILE A 12 -10.89 -1.15 11.39
CA ILE A 12 -11.37 -0.43 10.23
C ILE A 12 -10.13 -0.03 9.41
N VAL A 13 -10.04 -0.57 8.20
CA VAL A 13 -8.85 -0.49 7.36
C VAL A 13 -9.13 0.39 6.16
N LEU A 14 -8.30 1.40 5.93
CA LEU A 14 -8.29 2.15 4.68
C LEU A 14 -7.25 1.56 3.73
N VAL A 15 -7.67 1.21 2.52
CA VAL A 15 -6.77 0.81 1.42
C VAL A 15 -6.85 1.87 0.32
N THR A 16 -5.76 2.63 0.10
CA THR A 16 -5.72 3.59 -0.99
C THR A 16 -5.47 2.88 -2.33
N GLY A 17 -6.24 3.26 -3.37
CA GLY A 17 -6.24 2.51 -4.62
C GLY A 17 -6.72 1.07 -4.45
N GLY A 18 -7.70 0.83 -3.55
CA GLY A 18 -8.14 -0.49 -3.10
C GLY A 18 -9.05 -1.27 -4.07
N ALA A 19 -9.42 -0.67 -5.22
CA ALA A 19 -10.45 -1.24 -6.10
C ALA A 19 -9.91 -2.24 -7.14
N ARG A 20 -8.62 -2.21 -7.46
CA ARG A 20 -8.02 -3.04 -8.52
C ARG A 20 -6.59 -3.50 -8.18
N GLY A 21 -6.08 -4.46 -8.96
CA GLY A 21 -4.70 -4.95 -8.86
C GLY A 21 -4.33 -5.38 -7.44
N LEU A 22 -3.14 -4.99 -6.98
CA LEU A 22 -2.68 -5.29 -5.62
C LEU A 22 -3.64 -4.73 -4.55
N GLY A 23 -4.13 -3.49 -4.75
CA GLY A 23 -5.05 -2.87 -3.80
C GLY A 23 -6.33 -3.67 -3.59
N LYS A 24 -6.87 -4.28 -4.66
CA LYS A 24 -8.03 -5.19 -4.56
C LYS A 24 -7.68 -6.45 -3.76
N ALA A 25 -6.55 -7.09 -4.05
CA ALA A 25 -6.12 -8.28 -3.30
C ALA A 25 -5.95 -7.97 -1.80
N VAL A 26 -5.39 -6.80 -1.46
CA VAL A 26 -5.28 -6.32 -0.07
C VAL A 26 -6.67 -6.10 0.54
N THR A 27 -7.57 -5.43 -0.17
CA THR A 27 -8.96 -5.22 0.26
C THR A 27 -9.66 -6.54 0.56
N GLU A 28 -9.59 -7.49 -0.38
CA GLU A 28 -10.21 -8.81 -0.23
C GLU A 28 -9.57 -9.63 0.91
N ALA A 29 -8.25 -9.51 1.11
CA ALA A 29 -7.56 -10.17 2.22
C ALA A 29 -8.07 -9.66 3.59
N PHE A 30 -8.21 -8.35 3.78
CA PHE A 30 -8.76 -7.80 5.02
C PHE A 30 -10.23 -8.16 5.22
N LEU A 31 -11.05 -8.15 4.16
CA LEU A 31 -12.46 -8.57 4.22
C LEU A 31 -12.59 -10.05 4.58
N ARG A 32 -11.72 -10.91 4.02
CA ARG A 32 -11.64 -12.35 4.35
C ARG A 32 -11.35 -12.57 5.84
N GLU A 33 -10.49 -11.74 6.44
CA GLU A 33 -10.17 -11.79 7.88
C GLU A 33 -11.19 -11.08 8.77
N GLY A 34 -12.30 -10.59 8.19
CA GLY A 34 -13.43 -10.00 8.94
C GLY A 34 -13.28 -8.53 9.29
N ALA A 35 -12.28 -7.83 8.78
CA ALA A 35 -12.14 -6.39 8.97
C ALA A 35 -13.23 -5.61 8.23
N LYS A 36 -13.51 -4.39 8.69
CA LYS A 36 -14.23 -3.40 7.89
C LYS A 36 -13.26 -2.64 7.00
N VAL A 37 -13.57 -2.45 5.71
CA VAL A 37 -12.64 -1.87 4.76
C VAL A 37 -13.23 -0.65 4.05
N VAL A 38 -12.48 0.45 4.10
CA VAL A 38 -12.68 1.64 3.28
C VAL A 38 -11.86 1.49 2.01
N ILE A 39 -12.53 1.34 0.89
CA ILE A 39 -11.94 1.19 -0.44
C ILE A 39 -11.81 2.59 -1.04
N ASN A 40 -10.63 3.18 -0.97
CA ASN A 40 -10.39 4.41 -1.70
C ASN A 40 -10.08 4.12 -3.17
N TYR A 41 -10.68 4.90 -4.05
CA TYR A 41 -10.39 4.88 -5.48
C TYR A 41 -10.35 6.30 -6.04
N PHE A 42 -9.72 6.48 -7.20
CA PHE A 42 -9.74 7.72 -7.96
C PHE A 42 -10.68 7.64 -9.16
N SER A 43 -10.56 6.61 -10.01
CA SER A 43 -11.32 6.43 -11.24
C SER A 43 -12.05 5.08 -11.36
N SER A 44 -11.73 4.10 -10.52
CA SER A 44 -12.25 2.71 -10.59
C SER A 44 -13.52 2.54 -9.75
N ALA A 45 -14.57 3.30 -10.06
CA ALA A 45 -15.82 3.28 -9.29
C ALA A 45 -16.56 1.94 -9.40
N GLU A 46 -16.68 1.41 -10.62
CA GLU A 46 -17.42 0.16 -10.88
C GLU A 46 -16.76 -1.02 -10.15
N GLU A 47 -15.44 -1.11 -10.18
CA GLU A 47 -14.70 -2.16 -9.49
C GLU A 47 -14.83 -2.03 -7.96
N ALA A 48 -14.80 -0.80 -7.44
CA ALA A 48 -14.96 -0.54 -6.01
C ALA A 48 -16.35 -0.93 -5.53
N GLU A 49 -17.40 -0.52 -6.23
CA GLU A 49 -18.79 -0.84 -5.91
C GLU A 49 -19.06 -2.36 -6.02
N ALA A 50 -18.48 -3.04 -7.02
CA ALA A 50 -18.60 -4.49 -7.16
C ALA A 50 -18.00 -5.26 -5.95
N ILE A 51 -17.01 -4.70 -5.25
CA ILE A 51 -16.49 -5.28 -4.00
C ILE A 51 -17.49 -5.00 -2.86
N VAL A 52 -18.01 -3.78 -2.76
CA VAL A 52 -18.98 -3.38 -1.71
C VAL A 52 -20.24 -4.25 -1.79
N GLU A 53 -20.77 -4.49 -2.99
CA GLU A 53 -21.95 -5.36 -3.19
C GLU A 53 -21.76 -6.79 -2.67
N LYS A 54 -20.55 -7.32 -2.74
CA LYS A 54 -20.21 -8.66 -2.23
C LYS A 54 -20.03 -8.70 -0.70
N HIS A 55 -19.76 -7.54 -0.08
CA HIS A 55 -19.44 -7.43 1.35
C HIS A 55 -20.29 -6.39 2.06
N PRO A 56 -21.65 -6.54 2.06
CA PRO A 56 -22.56 -5.56 2.62
C PRO A 56 -22.28 -5.33 4.12
N GLY A 57 -22.11 -4.05 4.50
CA GLY A 57 -21.81 -3.67 5.88
C GLY A 57 -20.36 -3.85 6.33
N GLN A 58 -19.51 -4.49 5.53
CA GLN A 58 -18.08 -4.63 5.80
C GLN A 58 -17.21 -3.73 4.91
N ALA A 59 -17.69 -3.33 3.73
CA ALA A 59 -16.96 -2.48 2.82
C ALA A 59 -17.73 -1.19 2.49
N VAL A 60 -16.98 -0.11 2.24
CA VAL A 60 -17.48 1.14 1.67
C VAL A 60 -16.49 1.66 0.65
N ALA A 61 -16.99 2.14 -0.48
CA ALA A 61 -16.18 2.75 -1.55
C ALA A 61 -16.24 4.27 -1.43
N ILE A 62 -15.08 4.94 -1.40
CA ILE A 62 -15.01 6.40 -1.29
C ILE A 62 -14.01 6.94 -2.31
N GLN A 63 -14.50 7.80 -3.20
CA GLN A 63 -13.66 8.48 -4.19
C GLN A 63 -12.84 9.59 -3.53
N ALA A 64 -11.52 9.57 -3.73
CA ALA A 64 -10.64 10.68 -3.36
C ALA A 64 -9.30 10.57 -4.10
N ASP A 65 -8.75 11.72 -4.48
CA ASP A 65 -7.35 11.82 -4.91
C ASP A 65 -6.45 11.89 -3.67
N VAL A 66 -5.52 10.95 -3.52
CA VAL A 66 -4.58 10.93 -2.37
C VAL A 66 -3.69 12.17 -2.32
N ARG A 67 -3.49 12.86 -3.45
CA ARG A 67 -2.71 14.10 -3.56
C ARG A 67 -3.46 15.31 -2.99
N ASP A 68 -4.78 15.23 -2.91
CA ASP A 68 -5.64 16.31 -2.42
C ASP A 68 -6.00 16.09 -0.94
N ARG A 69 -5.41 16.90 -0.07
CA ARG A 69 -5.61 16.80 1.37
C ARG A 69 -7.07 16.98 1.78
N ALA A 70 -7.81 17.87 1.15
CA ALA A 70 -9.20 18.14 1.51
C ALA A 70 -10.10 16.93 1.17
N GLN A 71 -9.85 16.29 0.03
CA GLN A 71 -10.56 15.06 -0.34
C GLN A 71 -10.24 13.91 0.63
N ILE A 72 -8.99 13.80 1.09
CA ILE A 72 -8.61 12.79 2.09
C ILE A 72 -9.26 13.07 3.44
N ASP A 73 -9.30 14.32 3.91
CA ASP A 73 -10.00 14.66 5.15
C ASP A 73 -11.51 14.31 5.06
N ALA A 74 -12.14 14.59 3.92
CA ALA A 74 -13.53 14.22 3.65
C ALA A 74 -13.73 12.69 3.60
N LEU A 75 -12.77 11.94 3.04
CA LEU A 75 -12.80 10.47 3.03
C LEU A 75 -12.81 9.90 4.45
N PHE A 76 -11.96 10.37 5.35
CA PHE A 76 -11.93 9.91 6.74
C PHE A 76 -13.22 10.24 7.49
N ALA A 77 -13.84 11.41 7.22
CA ALA A 77 -15.13 11.77 7.78
C ALA A 77 -16.24 10.82 7.30
N GLN A 78 -16.31 10.53 6.00
CA GLN A 78 -17.29 9.59 5.42
C GLN A 78 -17.07 8.16 5.93
N ALA A 79 -15.81 7.72 6.06
CA ALA A 79 -15.47 6.41 6.62
C ALA A 79 -15.99 6.26 8.05
N ARG A 80 -15.82 7.32 8.86
CA ARG A 80 -16.32 7.36 10.23
C ARG A 80 -17.86 7.33 10.28
N GLU A 81 -18.53 8.05 9.39
CA GLU A 81 -20.00 8.01 9.29
C GLU A 81 -20.49 6.62 8.93
N ALA A 82 -19.85 5.97 7.95
CA ALA A 82 -20.25 4.64 7.48
C ALA A 82 -20.10 3.55 8.55
N PHE A 83 -19.01 3.59 9.35
CA PHE A 83 -18.68 2.51 10.29
C PHE A 83 -18.90 2.85 11.77
N GLY A 84 -19.17 4.12 12.10
CA GLY A 84 -19.41 4.59 13.46
C GLY A 84 -18.16 4.64 14.36
N ALA A 85 -16.96 4.42 13.79
CA ALA A 85 -15.69 4.43 14.51
C ALA A 85 -14.53 4.88 13.58
N PRO A 86 -13.37 5.29 14.12
CA PRO A 86 -12.28 5.76 13.31
C PRO A 86 -11.57 4.63 12.55
N VAL A 87 -10.93 4.97 11.43
CA VAL A 87 -9.96 4.09 10.76
C VAL A 87 -8.79 3.83 11.73
N THR A 88 -8.42 2.56 11.88
CA THR A 88 -7.34 2.10 12.79
C THR A 88 -6.11 1.58 12.05
N THR A 89 -6.27 1.26 10.77
CA THR A 89 -5.18 0.76 9.91
C THR A 89 -5.26 1.41 8.53
N VAL A 90 -4.12 1.86 8.04
CA VAL A 90 -3.97 2.47 6.71
C VAL A 90 -2.99 1.66 5.89
N VAL A 91 -3.42 1.23 4.69
CA VAL A 91 -2.53 0.69 3.66
C VAL A 91 -2.39 1.73 2.55
N SER A 92 -1.23 2.38 2.49
CA SER A 92 -0.89 3.37 1.47
C SER A 92 -0.36 2.65 0.23
N ASN A 93 -1.30 2.29 -0.67
CA ASN A 93 -1.03 1.48 -1.85
C ASN A 93 -1.19 2.25 -3.17
N ALA A 94 -1.93 3.35 -3.21
CA ALA A 94 -2.20 4.09 -4.45
C ALA A 94 -0.95 4.30 -5.30
N LEU A 95 -1.00 3.91 -6.56
CA LEU A 95 0.04 4.09 -7.57
C LEU A 95 -0.52 5.00 -8.67
N ILE A 96 0.21 6.07 -8.98
CA ILE A 96 -0.25 7.15 -9.87
C ILE A 96 0.59 7.14 -11.14
N ASP A 97 -0.09 7.19 -12.30
CA ASP A 97 0.50 7.40 -13.61
C ASP A 97 1.73 6.50 -13.90
N PHE A 98 1.65 5.22 -13.53
CA PHE A 98 2.76 4.29 -13.69
C PHE A 98 2.32 2.90 -14.19
N SER A 99 3.13 2.34 -15.10
CA SER A 99 3.03 0.94 -15.57
C SER A 99 4.43 0.33 -15.67
N PHE A 100 4.52 -0.97 -15.43
CA PHE A 100 5.76 -1.73 -15.57
C PHE A 100 5.96 -2.14 -17.04
N ASP A 101 6.43 -1.21 -17.86
CA ASP A 101 6.86 -1.45 -19.24
C ASP A 101 8.36 -1.10 -19.37
N GLY A 102 9.17 -2.12 -19.37
CA GLY A 102 10.64 -1.97 -19.40
C GLY A 102 11.17 -1.36 -20.70
N ASP A 103 10.44 -1.57 -21.81
CA ASP A 103 10.86 -1.10 -23.14
C ASP A 103 10.43 0.35 -23.37
N ALA A 104 9.21 0.71 -22.96
CA ALA A 104 8.67 2.06 -23.13
C ALA A 104 9.10 3.05 -22.03
N ARG A 105 9.84 2.60 -20.99
CA ARG A 105 10.30 3.51 -19.92
C ARG A 105 11.22 4.60 -20.47
N PRO A 106 11.17 5.84 -19.98
CA PRO A 106 12.16 6.87 -20.31
C PRO A 106 13.56 6.44 -19.86
N LYS A 107 14.57 6.81 -20.66
CA LYS A 107 15.99 6.55 -20.34
C LYS A 107 16.56 7.75 -19.58
N ALA A 108 17.77 7.60 -19.04
CA ALA A 108 18.40 8.65 -18.23
C ALA A 108 18.60 9.97 -19.01
N GLU A 109 18.81 9.86 -20.33
CA GLU A 109 18.98 11.01 -21.23
C GLU A 109 17.67 11.76 -21.56
N ASP A 110 16.50 11.09 -21.41
CA ASP A 110 15.22 11.63 -21.89
C ASP A 110 14.18 11.83 -20.76
N ILE A 111 14.45 11.37 -19.54
CA ILE A 111 13.47 11.46 -18.46
C ILE A 111 13.27 12.90 -17.99
N ALA A 112 12.06 13.40 -18.10
CA ALA A 112 11.70 14.72 -17.62
C ALA A 112 11.49 14.74 -16.09
N TYR A 113 11.83 15.87 -15.43
CA TYR A 113 11.74 16.00 -13.97
C TYR A 113 10.29 15.95 -13.47
N GLU A 114 9.33 16.36 -14.28
CA GLU A 114 7.89 16.32 -13.98
C GLU A 114 7.39 14.90 -13.69
N ARG A 115 8.06 13.87 -14.23
CA ARG A 115 7.75 12.49 -13.90
C ARG A 115 8.13 12.15 -12.47
N PHE A 116 9.26 12.67 -11.99
CA PHE A 116 9.63 12.56 -10.58
C PHE A 116 8.62 13.26 -9.68
N GLU A 117 8.20 14.49 -10.04
CA GLU A 117 7.20 15.24 -9.28
C GLU A 117 5.88 14.44 -9.17
N SER A 118 5.40 13.86 -10.28
CA SER A 118 4.19 13.02 -10.29
C SER A 118 4.34 11.80 -9.36
N GLN A 119 5.46 11.06 -9.44
CA GLN A 119 5.70 9.91 -8.59
C GLN A 119 5.85 10.30 -7.11
N PHE A 120 6.52 11.41 -6.79
CA PHE A 120 6.62 11.94 -5.43
C PHE A 120 5.26 12.41 -4.90
N ALA A 121 4.44 13.05 -5.72
CA ALA A 121 3.09 13.46 -5.33
C ALA A 121 2.21 12.24 -4.99
N GLY A 122 2.29 11.17 -5.77
CA GLY A 122 1.56 9.94 -5.48
C GLY A 122 2.07 9.22 -4.23
N ALA A 123 3.36 8.89 -4.21
CA ALA A 123 3.93 8.03 -3.18
C ALA A 123 4.16 8.76 -1.84
N VAL A 124 4.80 9.94 -1.88
CA VAL A 124 5.23 10.64 -0.66
C VAL A 124 4.14 11.56 -0.13
N GLN A 125 3.64 12.50 -0.96
CA GLN A 125 2.60 13.44 -0.55
C GLN A 125 1.29 12.70 -0.24
N GLY A 126 0.89 11.73 -1.08
CA GLY A 126 -0.31 10.92 -0.84
C GLY A 126 -0.24 10.17 0.50
N THR A 127 0.88 9.51 0.79
CA THR A 127 1.09 8.85 2.09
C THR A 127 1.06 9.83 3.26
N LEU A 128 1.68 11.02 3.11
CA LEU A 128 1.68 12.05 4.15
C LEU A 128 0.25 12.55 4.43
N ASN A 129 -0.52 12.85 3.37
CA ASN A 129 -1.92 13.29 3.50
C ASN A 129 -2.78 12.29 4.26
N VAL A 130 -2.70 11.01 3.86
CA VAL A 130 -3.47 9.93 4.51
C VAL A 130 -3.02 9.72 5.95
N THR A 131 -1.69 9.74 6.21
CA THR A 131 -1.15 9.64 7.56
C THR A 131 -1.70 10.74 8.45
N GLN A 132 -1.58 12.01 8.04
CA GLN A 132 -2.02 13.16 8.84
C GLN A 132 -3.51 13.15 9.11
N ALA A 133 -4.34 12.71 8.14
CA ALA A 133 -5.79 12.59 8.33
C ALA A 133 -6.18 11.45 9.26
N ALA A 134 -5.37 10.40 9.36
CA ALA A 134 -5.59 9.26 10.26
C ALA A 134 -5.28 9.58 11.72
N LEU A 135 -4.34 10.52 11.99
CA LEU A 135 -3.82 10.77 13.35
C LEU A 135 -4.88 11.06 14.41
N PRO A 136 -5.92 11.89 14.17
CA PRO A 136 -6.96 12.11 15.19
C PRO A 136 -7.69 10.82 15.57
N GLY A 137 -7.95 9.94 14.59
CA GLY A 137 -8.58 8.64 14.85
C GLY A 137 -7.67 7.68 15.61
N PHE A 138 -6.37 7.67 15.31
CA PHE A 138 -5.39 6.87 16.04
C PHE A 138 -5.23 7.32 17.49
N ASP A 139 -5.25 8.64 17.75
CA ASP A 139 -5.20 9.18 19.12
C ASP A 139 -6.46 8.79 19.92
N GLU A 140 -7.64 8.87 19.30
CA GLU A 140 -8.90 8.46 19.92
C GLU A 140 -8.91 6.96 20.25
N PHE A 141 -8.42 6.14 19.32
CA PHE A 141 -8.36 4.69 19.49
C PHE A 141 -7.22 4.24 20.41
N GLY A 142 -6.19 5.08 20.58
CA GLY A 142 -5.00 4.81 21.39
C GLY A 142 -3.93 3.96 20.69
N SER A 143 -4.08 3.69 19.40
CA SER A 143 -3.08 3.01 18.56
C SER A 143 -3.43 3.13 17.08
N GLY A 144 -2.44 2.85 16.20
CA GLY A 144 -2.64 2.85 14.76
C GLY A 144 -1.65 1.97 14.00
N ARG A 145 -1.97 1.65 12.77
CA ARG A 145 -1.11 0.93 11.84
C ARG A 145 -1.03 1.69 10.51
N ILE A 146 0.18 1.92 10.03
CA ILE A 146 0.43 2.44 8.69
C ILE A 146 1.34 1.45 7.96
N ILE A 147 0.88 0.98 6.80
CA ILE A 147 1.61 0.05 5.96
C ILE A 147 1.78 0.69 4.59
N THR A 148 3.01 0.92 4.17
CA THR A 148 3.36 1.51 2.89
C THR A 148 3.83 0.44 1.91
N ILE A 149 3.54 0.64 0.61
CA ILE A 149 3.93 -0.30 -0.43
C ILE A 149 5.20 0.21 -1.11
N GLY A 150 6.28 -0.55 -0.95
CA GLY A 150 7.60 -0.30 -1.53
C GLY A 150 7.87 -1.13 -2.80
N THR A 151 9.14 -1.27 -3.13
CA THR A 151 9.63 -2.07 -4.26
C THR A 151 11.02 -2.63 -3.93
N ASN A 152 11.34 -3.82 -4.41
CA ASN A 152 12.71 -4.36 -4.33
C ASN A 152 13.68 -3.70 -5.33
N LEU A 153 13.18 -2.89 -6.26
CA LEU A 153 14.01 -2.23 -7.28
C LEU A 153 14.99 -1.20 -6.72
N PHE A 154 14.76 -0.65 -5.51
CA PHE A 154 15.76 0.22 -4.92
C PHE A 154 16.97 -0.54 -4.33
N GLN A 155 16.82 -1.84 -4.07
CA GLN A 155 17.92 -2.75 -3.65
C GLN A 155 18.52 -3.45 -4.86
N TYR A 156 17.70 -3.86 -5.84
CA TYR A 156 18.10 -4.62 -7.02
C TYR A 156 17.44 -4.05 -8.30
N PRO A 157 17.99 -2.97 -8.89
CA PRO A 157 17.38 -2.22 -9.98
C PRO A 157 17.55 -2.89 -11.35
N VAL A 158 17.03 -4.11 -11.51
CA VAL A 158 17.11 -4.88 -12.78
C VAL A 158 16.43 -4.16 -13.96
N VAL A 159 15.39 -3.36 -13.68
CA VAL A 159 14.79 -2.43 -14.64
C VAL A 159 14.83 -1.03 -14.03
N PRO A 160 15.62 -0.09 -14.61
CA PRO A 160 15.82 1.22 -13.99
C PRO A 160 14.66 2.19 -14.28
N TYR A 161 13.59 2.09 -13.51
CA TYR A 161 12.51 3.07 -13.45
C TYR A 161 12.92 4.21 -12.51
N HIS A 162 13.62 5.22 -13.05
CA HIS A 162 14.31 6.25 -12.28
C HIS A 162 13.38 7.03 -11.33
N ASP A 163 12.24 7.51 -11.86
CA ASP A 163 11.23 8.30 -11.16
C ASP A 163 10.53 7.48 -10.06
N TYR A 164 10.02 6.31 -10.44
CA TYR A 164 9.32 5.39 -9.53
C TYR A 164 10.23 4.92 -8.38
N THR A 165 11.41 4.42 -8.70
CA THR A 165 12.34 3.87 -7.71
C THR A 165 12.82 4.95 -6.74
N ALA A 166 13.10 6.18 -7.24
CA ALA A 166 13.44 7.31 -6.39
C ALA A 166 12.31 7.67 -5.41
N ALA A 167 11.06 7.73 -5.90
CA ALA A 167 9.91 8.02 -5.05
C ALA A 167 9.67 6.93 -4.00
N LYS A 168 9.84 5.65 -4.35
CA LYS A 168 9.71 4.54 -3.40
C LYS A 168 10.84 4.50 -2.37
N ALA A 169 12.07 4.88 -2.73
CA ALA A 169 13.17 5.04 -1.78
C ALA A 169 12.91 6.20 -0.81
N ALA A 170 12.37 7.33 -1.29
CA ALA A 170 11.95 8.44 -0.43
C ALA A 170 10.82 8.01 0.52
N LEU A 171 9.85 7.20 0.04
CA LEU A 171 8.78 6.64 0.86
C LEU A 171 9.33 5.72 1.96
N LEU A 172 10.39 4.94 1.70
CA LEU A 172 11.05 4.14 2.72
C LEU A 172 11.66 5.02 3.81
N SER A 173 12.32 6.12 3.44
CA SER A 173 12.82 7.10 4.40
C SER A 173 11.69 7.72 5.23
N LEU A 174 10.59 8.12 4.59
CA LEU A 174 9.39 8.64 5.27
C LEU A 174 8.79 7.60 6.22
N THR A 175 8.69 6.33 5.82
CA THR A 175 8.23 5.23 6.68
C THR A 175 9.03 5.15 7.98
N ARG A 176 10.36 5.26 7.90
CA ARG A 176 11.25 5.20 9.08
C ARG A 176 11.14 6.43 9.97
N THR A 177 11.03 7.61 9.40
CA THR A 177 10.88 8.85 10.18
C THR A 177 9.51 8.93 10.85
N LEU A 178 8.43 8.54 10.14
CA LEU A 178 7.10 8.43 10.74
C LEU A 178 7.04 7.38 11.85
N ALA A 179 7.73 6.25 11.71
CA ALA A 179 7.81 5.24 12.76
C ALA A 179 8.43 5.78 14.05
N SER A 180 9.48 6.62 13.93
CA SER A 180 10.13 7.25 15.06
C SER A 180 9.25 8.32 15.72
N ASP A 181 8.58 9.14 14.92
CA ASP A 181 7.76 10.25 15.39
C ASP A 181 6.44 9.77 16.02
N LEU A 182 5.80 8.77 15.42
CA LEU A 182 4.48 8.29 15.82
C LEU A 182 4.51 7.14 16.84
N GLY A 183 5.67 6.50 17.03
CA GLY A 183 5.84 5.41 18.00
C GLY A 183 5.35 5.75 19.41
N PRO A 184 5.66 6.95 19.99
CA PRO A 184 5.13 7.37 21.28
C PRO A 184 3.61 7.46 21.37
N ARG A 185 2.90 7.54 20.23
CA ARG A 185 1.44 7.55 20.12
C ARG A 185 0.85 6.14 19.92
N GLY A 186 1.66 5.07 20.04
CA GLY A 186 1.20 3.69 19.80
C GLY A 186 0.99 3.32 18.33
N VAL A 187 1.53 4.11 17.40
CA VAL A 187 1.40 3.87 15.95
C VAL A 187 2.63 3.14 15.43
N THR A 188 2.42 2.03 14.70
CA THR A 188 3.50 1.37 13.95
C THR A 188 3.43 1.78 12.47
N VAL A 189 4.59 1.99 11.87
CA VAL A 189 4.71 2.34 10.44
C VAL A 189 5.75 1.43 9.80
N ASN A 190 5.32 0.61 8.85
CA ASN A 190 6.19 -0.35 8.17
C ASN A 190 5.98 -0.33 6.66
N MET A 191 6.96 -0.83 5.92
CA MET A 191 6.90 -0.98 4.47
C MET A 191 6.94 -2.46 4.09
N LEU A 192 6.13 -2.85 3.09
CA LEU A 192 6.35 -4.06 2.32
C LEU A 192 6.84 -3.69 0.93
N SER A 193 7.95 -4.30 0.51
CA SER A 193 8.54 -4.11 -0.82
C SER A 193 8.34 -5.37 -1.64
N GLY A 194 7.61 -5.25 -2.76
CA GLY A 194 7.43 -6.34 -3.71
C GLY A 194 8.43 -6.31 -4.84
N GLY A 195 8.62 -7.46 -5.47
CA GLY A 195 9.08 -7.55 -6.85
C GLY A 195 7.94 -7.31 -7.83
N LEU A 196 8.13 -7.71 -9.09
CA LEU A 196 7.06 -7.74 -10.06
C LEU A 196 6.00 -8.77 -9.61
N LEU A 197 4.75 -8.37 -9.52
CA LEU A 197 3.64 -9.26 -9.13
C LEU A 197 2.95 -9.85 -10.35
N ARG A 198 2.62 -11.15 -10.30
CA ARG A 198 1.94 -11.86 -11.39
C ARG A 198 0.45 -12.07 -11.02
N THR A 199 -0.55 -11.43 -11.65
CA THR A 199 -0.51 -10.31 -12.60
C THR A 199 -1.36 -9.19 -12.00
N THR A 200 -0.96 -7.95 -12.19
CA THR A 200 -1.76 -6.76 -11.86
C THR A 200 -1.95 -5.92 -13.12
N ASP A 201 -2.86 -4.94 -13.08
CA ASP A 201 -3.00 -3.99 -14.20
C ASP A 201 -1.67 -3.27 -14.50
N ALA A 202 -0.88 -2.97 -13.46
CA ALA A 202 0.42 -2.33 -13.63
C ALA A 202 1.45 -3.23 -14.33
N SER A 203 1.33 -4.55 -14.19
CA SER A 203 2.21 -5.56 -14.79
C SER A 203 1.62 -6.25 -16.03
N ALA A 204 0.43 -5.84 -16.49
CA ALA A 204 -0.29 -6.50 -17.59
C ALA A 204 0.48 -6.49 -18.92
N ALA A 205 1.35 -5.52 -19.14
CA ALA A 205 2.20 -5.45 -20.33
C ALA A 205 3.45 -6.36 -20.26
N THR A 206 3.69 -7.04 -19.15
CA THR A 206 4.86 -7.90 -18.97
C THR A 206 4.66 -9.25 -19.65
N PRO A 207 5.54 -9.68 -20.58
CA PRO A 207 5.47 -11.00 -21.21
C PRO A 207 5.65 -12.16 -20.21
N ASP A 208 5.05 -13.31 -20.49
CA ASP A 208 5.15 -14.49 -19.63
C ASP A 208 6.60 -14.97 -19.45
N GLU A 209 7.41 -14.83 -20.48
CA GLU A 209 8.84 -15.19 -20.45
C GLU A 209 9.64 -14.38 -19.41
N VAL A 210 9.23 -13.14 -19.14
CA VAL A 210 9.84 -12.31 -18.09
C VAL A 210 9.47 -12.85 -16.71
N PHE A 211 8.20 -13.25 -16.50
CA PHE A 211 7.79 -13.90 -15.26
C PHE A 211 8.54 -15.22 -15.04
N ASP A 212 8.70 -16.04 -16.07
CA ASP A 212 9.42 -17.32 -15.98
C ASP A 212 10.91 -17.11 -15.67
N LEU A 213 11.53 -16.08 -16.27
CA LEU A 213 12.91 -15.69 -15.97
C LEU A 213 13.06 -15.27 -14.49
N ILE A 214 12.15 -14.43 -13.98
CA ILE A 214 12.16 -14.01 -12.58
C ILE A 214 11.97 -15.22 -11.67
N ALA A 215 10.99 -16.08 -11.95
CA ALA A 215 10.74 -17.30 -11.19
C ALA A 215 11.97 -18.18 -11.07
N SER A 216 12.69 -18.38 -12.19
CA SER A 216 13.91 -19.20 -12.22
C SER A 216 15.06 -18.61 -11.38
N GLY A 217 15.04 -17.30 -11.14
CA GLY A 217 16.01 -16.58 -10.32
C GLY A 217 15.66 -16.49 -8.84
N THR A 218 14.43 -16.87 -8.44
CA THR A 218 14.01 -16.80 -7.04
C THR A 218 14.20 -18.15 -6.33
N PRO A 219 14.52 -18.16 -5.03
CA PRO A 219 14.58 -19.39 -4.22
C PRO A 219 13.28 -20.18 -4.21
N LEU A 220 12.12 -19.50 -4.22
CA LEU A 220 10.81 -20.17 -4.25
C LEU A 220 10.38 -20.62 -5.64
N GLN A 221 11.19 -20.33 -6.68
CA GLN A 221 10.93 -20.67 -8.09
C GLN A 221 9.54 -20.24 -8.57
N SER A 222 9.07 -19.12 -8.06
CA SER A 222 7.77 -18.53 -8.38
C SER A 222 7.86 -17.02 -8.37
N VAL A 223 6.94 -16.37 -9.08
CA VAL A 223 6.69 -14.93 -8.98
C VAL A 223 5.54 -14.73 -8.01
N THR A 224 5.74 -13.87 -7.02
CA THR A 224 4.72 -13.55 -6.00
C THR A 224 3.45 -13.04 -6.65
N THR A 225 2.29 -13.56 -6.22
CA THR A 225 0.98 -13.06 -6.64
C THR A 225 0.52 -11.88 -5.77
N PRO A 226 -0.46 -11.09 -6.21
CA PRO A 226 -1.07 -10.05 -5.38
C PRO A 226 -1.65 -10.60 -4.06
N GLU A 227 -2.23 -11.80 -4.08
CA GLU A 227 -2.82 -12.45 -2.91
C GLU A 227 -1.74 -12.84 -1.89
N GLU A 228 -0.65 -13.46 -2.33
CA GLU A 228 0.49 -13.81 -1.47
C GLU A 228 1.14 -12.57 -0.85
N PHE A 229 1.23 -11.48 -1.61
CA PHE A 229 1.72 -10.21 -1.09
C PHE A 229 0.76 -9.60 -0.06
N ALA A 230 -0.56 -9.68 -0.32
CA ALA A 230 -1.58 -9.21 0.61
C ALA A 230 -1.56 -9.98 1.94
N ASP A 231 -1.31 -11.29 1.93
CA ASP A 231 -1.16 -12.08 3.14
C ASP A 231 0.02 -11.59 4.01
N ALA A 232 1.11 -11.16 3.40
CA ALA A 232 2.23 -10.56 4.14
C ALA A 232 1.87 -9.17 4.72
N ILE A 233 0.97 -8.40 4.09
CA ILE A 233 0.42 -7.14 4.65
C ILE A 233 -0.38 -7.43 5.92
N LEU A 234 -1.19 -8.49 5.95
CA LEU A 234 -1.95 -8.89 7.13
C LEU A 234 -1.04 -9.13 8.34
N PHE A 235 0.19 -9.64 8.16
CA PHE A 235 1.14 -9.78 9.25
C PHE A 235 1.41 -8.44 9.95
N PHE A 236 1.71 -7.36 9.21
CA PHE A 236 1.96 -6.04 9.82
C PHE A 236 0.70 -5.41 10.45
N ALA A 237 -0.48 -5.73 9.96
CA ALA A 237 -1.75 -5.32 10.55
C ALA A 237 -2.12 -6.12 11.80
N SER A 238 -1.57 -7.34 11.96
CA SER A 238 -1.94 -8.27 13.01
C SER A 238 -1.37 -7.90 14.39
N PRO A 239 -1.92 -8.46 15.48
CA PRO A 239 -1.34 -8.36 16.82
C PRO A 239 0.09 -8.89 16.93
N TRP A 240 0.51 -9.77 16.03
CA TRP A 240 1.85 -10.38 16.05
C TRP A 240 2.95 -9.38 15.73
N ALA A 241 2.65 -8.35 14.93
CA ALA A 241 3.58 -7.29 14.56
C ALA A 241 3.58 -6.08 15.52
N ARG A 242 2.95 -6.17 16.70
CA ARG A 242 2.80 -5.03 17.65
C ARG A 242 4.11 -4.36 18.09
N SER A 243 5.22 -5.07 17.99
CA SER A 243 6.55 -4.55 18.33
C SER A 243 7.44 -4.33 17.10
N VAL A 244 6.84 -4.36 15.88
CA VAL A 244 7.55 -4.15 14.62
C VAL A 244 7.18 -2.78 14.07
N THR A 245 8.16 -1.88 13.95
CA THR A 245 7.98 -0.55 13.35
C THR A 245 9.27 -0.09 12.67
N GLY A 246 9.15 0.75 11.64
CA GLY A 246 10.27 1.28 10.86
C GLY A 246 10.94 0.25 9.94
N GLN A 247 10.33 -0.92 9.76
CA GLN A 247 10.91 -2.01 8.99
C GLN A 247 10.46 -1.97 7.52
N ASN A 248 11.32 -2.51 6.67
CA ASN A 248 10.99 -2.86 5.29
C ASN A 248 11.11 -4.39 5.15
N LEU A 249 10.02 -5.06 4.81
CA LEU A 249 10.02 -6.48 4.50
C LEU A 249 9.92 -6.67 2.99
N VAL A 250 10.91 -7.37 2.42
CA VAL A 250 10.87 -7.73 1.00
C VAL A 250 10.08 -9.03 0.83
N VAL A 251 9.10 -9.01 -0.09
CA VAL A 251 8.21 -10.13 -0.42
C VAL A 251 8.26 -10.35 -1.93
N ASP A 252 9.23 -11.15 -2.38
CA ASP A 252 9.57 -11.35 -3.80
C ASP A 252 10.06 -12.78 -4.11
N GLY A 253 9.69 -13.76 -3.28
CA GLY A 253 10.16 -15.14 -3.45
C GLY A 253 11.62 -15.35 -3.03
N GLY A 254 12.24 -14.36 -2.37
CA GLY A 254 13.65 -14.39 -1.93
C GLY A 254 14.64 -13.97 -3.01
N LEU A 255 14.18 -13.26 -4.04
CA LEU A 255 15.06 -12.71 -5.07
C LEU A 255 16.06 -11.71 -4.45
N VAL A 256 15.58 -10.78 -3.62
CA VAL A 256 16.41 -9.86 -2.85
C VAL A 256 16.52 -10.35 -1.41
N LYS A 257 17.74 -10.32 -0.89
CA LYS A 257 18.09 -10.66 0.49
C LYS A 257 18.83 -9.48 1.10
N ASP A 258 18.28 -8.89 2.17
CA ASP A 258 18.89 -7.84 2.96
C ASP A 258 19.83 -8.40 4.04
#